data_f01d50b4fb1b343f32e14eb2d91ce711
#
_entry.id   f01d50b4fb1b343f32e14eb2d91ce711
#
_cell.length_a   1.000
_cell.length_b   1.000
_cell.length_c   1.000
_cell.angle_alpha   90.00
_cell.angle_beta   90.00
_cell.angle_gamma   90.00
#
_symmetry.space_group_name_H-M   'P 1'
#
loop_
_entity.id
_entity.type
_entity.pdbx_description
1 polymer ?
#
loop_
_entity_poly.entity_id
_entity_poly.type
_entity_poly.pdbx_seq_one_letter_code
_entity_poly.pdbx_strand_id
1 'polypeptide(L)'
;MTRYLLDTNIISNVTKPNPSTALLAWMAERADNDLFISAVTVGEIRRGLLEKSAGKKRALLEAWFVGPEGPQALFAGRVLAFDEKAGLIWAQLMADGTARGRPRSALDMIIAAIAEVNGCVVVTDNEKDFTGLKFVNPLRARRTD
;
A
#
# COMPACT_ATOMS: atom_id res chain seq x y z
N MET A 1 -3.08 -2.56 19.69
CA MET A 1 -2.15 -3.09 18.68
C MET A 1 -2.22 -2.24 17.42
N THR A 2 -1.08 -1.95 16.84
CA THR A 2 -1.03 -1.11 15.66
C THR A 2 -1.44 -1.88 14.42
N ARG A 3 -2.30 -1.27 13.61
CA ARG A 3 -2.74 -1.81 12.33
C ARG A 3 -2.02 -1.06 11.23
N TYR A 4 -1.61 -1.76 10.19
CA TYR A 4 -0.82 -1.19 9.09
C TYR A 4 -1.53 -1.38 7.77
N LEU A 5 -1.55 -0.32 6.94
CA LEU A 5 -2.05 -0.39 5.57
C LEU A 5 -0.86 -0.33 4.63
N LEU A 6 -0.61 -1.43 3.93
CA LEU A 6 0.52 -1.55 3.02
C LEU A 6 0.20 -0.88 1.68
N ASP A 7 1.01 0.13 1.32
CA ASP A 7 0.88 0.80 0.02
C ASP A 7 1.27 -0.15 -1.11
N THR A 8 0.85 0.16 -2.31
CA THR A 8 1.09 -0.66 -3.50
C THR A 8 2.57 -0.94 -3.73
N ASN A 9 3.45 0.05 -3.52
CA ASN A 9 4.89 -0.14 -3.71
C ASN A 9 5.49 -1.18 -2.74
N ILE A 10 4.90 -1.34 -1.57
CA ILE A 10 5.34 -2.37 -0.61
C ILE A 10 5.02 -3.77 -1.15
N ILE A 11 3.79 -3.97 -1.64
CA ILE A 11 3.40 -5.27 -2.23
C ILE A 11 4.25 -5.55 -3.47
N SER A 12 4.47 -4.55 -4.31
CA SER A 12 5.31 -4.70 -5.50
C SER A 12 6.74 -5.08 -5.15
N ASN A 13 7.28 -4.55 -4.06
CA ASN A 13 8.65 -4.87 -3.63
C ASN A 13 8.78 -6.34 -3.24
N VAL A 14 7.84 -6.88 -2.45
CA VAL A 14 7.93 -8.28 -1.98
C VAL A 14 7.75 -9.30 -3.09
N THR A 15 7.23 -8.88 -4.25
CA THR A 15 7.06 -9.77 -5.41
C THR A 15 8.24 -9.73 -6.38
N LYS A 16 9.24 -8.88 -6.12
CA LYS A 16 10.45 -8.81 -6.93
C LYS A 16 11.35 -10.02 -6.68
N PRO A 17 12.22 -10.40 -7.64
CA PRO A 17 13.17 -11.49 -7.43
C PRO A 17 14.08 -11.28 -6.22
N ASN A 18 14.44 -10.01 -5.93
CA ASN A 18 15.29 -9.65 -4.81
C ASN A 18 14.57 -8.61 -3.94
N PRO A 19 13.58 -9.05 -3.14
CA PRO A 19 12.87 -8.11 -2.27
C PRO A 19 13.78 -7.54 -1.17
N SER A 20 13.44 -6.37 -0.66
CA SER A 20 14.17 -5.73 0.43
C SER A 20 14.22 -6.64 1.65
N THR A 21 15.43 -6.96 2.12
CA THR A 21 15.60 -7.77 3.33
C THR A 21 15.07 -7.04 4.56
N ALA A 22 15.22 -5.72 4.62
CA ALA A 22 14.68 -4.90 5.70
C ALA A 22 13.16 -4.97 5.76
N LEU A 23 12.50 -4.91 4.59
CA LEU A 23 11.05 -5.01 4.51
C LEU A 23 10.56 -6.40 4.95
N LEU A 24 11.20 -7.46 4.47
CA LEU A 24 10.84 -8.82 4.86
C LEU A 24 10.99 -9.04 6.36
N ALA A 25 12.06 -8.53 6.95
CA ALA A 25 12.27 -8.61 8.39
C ALA A 25 11.20 -7.84 9.16
N TRP A 26 10.87 -6.64 8.70
CA TRP A 26 9.82 -5.81 9.32
C TRP A 26 8.47 -6.53 9.29
N MET A 27 8.11 -7.13 8.16
CA MET A 27 6.84 -7.85 8.03
C MET A 27 6.81 -9.10 8.90
N ALA A 28 7.93 -9.83 9.00
CA ALA A 28 8.02 -11.04 9.80
C ALA A 28 7.83 -10.80 11.30
N GLU A 29 8.11 -9.60 11.77
CA GLU A 29 7.96 -9.21 13.18
C GLU A 29 6.49 -8.89 13.53
N ARG A 30 5.59 -8.87 12.58
CA ARG A 30 4.20 -8.48 12.79
C ARG A 30 3.24 -9.62 12.52
N ALA A 31 2.11 -9.60 13.24
CA ALA A 31 1.06 -10.58 13.00
C ALA A 31 0.38 -10.27 11.66
N ASP A 32 0.06 -11.29 10.89
CA ASP A 32 -0.62 -11.14 9.60
C ASP A 32 -1.93 -10.35 9.74
N ASN A 33 -2.64 -10.57 10.85
CA ASN A 33 -3.91 -9.89 11.11
C ASN A 33 -3.78 -8.37 11.31
N ASP A 34 -2.57 -7.87 11.52
CA ASP A 34 -2.32 -6.44 11.67
C ASP A 34 -1.94 -5.77 10.35
N LEU A 35 -1.81 -6.53 9.27
CA LEU A 35 -1.42 -6.05 7.95
C LEU A 35 -2.63 -6.06 7.01
N PHE A 36 -2.90 -4.91 6.41
CA PHE A 36 -4.05 -4.68 5.53
C PHE A 36 -3.59 -4.09 4.21
N ILE A 37 -4.40 -4.24 3.17
CA ILE A 37 -4.23 -3.51 1.91
C ILE A 37 -5.55 -2.84 1.55
N SER A 38 -5.50 -1.86 0.63
CA SER A 38 -6.72 -1.22 0.15
C SER A 38 -7.22 -1.89 -1.13
N ALA A 39 -8.52 -1.72 -1.39
CA ALA A 39 -9.12 -2.14 -2.67
C ALA A 39 -8.42 -1.44 -3.85
N VAL A 40 -7.95 -0.20 -3.64
CA VAL A 40 -7.21 0.55 -4.66
C VAL A 40 -5.88 -0.13 -4.97
N THR A 41 -5.19 -0.63 -3.96
CA THR A 41 -3.93 -1.37 -4.14
C THR A 41 -4.15 -2.63 -4.98
N VAL A 42 -5.21 -3.38 -4.71
CA VAL A 42 -5.57 -4.55 -5.54
C VAL A 42 -5.76 -4.12 -6.99
N GLY A 43 -6.49 -3.03 -7.21
CA GLY A 43 -6.73 -2.47 -8.55
C GLY A 43 -5.43 -2.02 -9.23
N GLU A 44 -4.54 -1.35 -8.52
CA GLU A 44 -3.26 -0.89 -9.06
C GLU A 44 -2.37 -2.05 -9.48
N ILE A 45 -2.30 -3.08 -8.66
CA ILE A 45 -1.52 -4.29 -8.98
C ILE A 45 -2.08 -4.95 -10.25
N ARG A 46 -3.40 -5.10 -10.32
CA ARG A 46 -4.07 -5.69 -11.48
C ARG A 46 -3.84 -4.84 -12.73
N ARG A 47 -3.96 -3.54 -12.63
CA ARG A 47 -3.71 -2.60 -13.73
C ARG A 47 -2.29 -2.75 -14.26
N GLY A 48 -1.30 -2.75 -13.38
CA GLY A 48 0.10 -2.90 -13.78
C GLY A 48 0.36 -4.21 -14.50
N LEU A 49 -0.30 -5.27 -14.08
CA LEU A 49 -0.21 -6.58 -14.72
C LEU A 49 -0.84 -6.54 -16.11
N LEU A 50 -2.03 -5.97 -16.23
CA LEU A 50 -2.76 -5.89 -17.51
C LEU A 50 -2.05 -5.02 -18.54
N GLU A 51 -1.27 -4.04 -18.09
CA GLU A 51 -0.50 -3.15 -18.97
C GLU A 51 0.78 -3.78 -19.51
N LYS A 52 1.18 -4.93 -18.99
CA LYS A 52 2.35 -5.64 -19.51
C LYS A 52 2.02 -6.35 -20.83
N SER A 53 3.04 -6.44 -21.69
CA SER A 53 2.92 -7.19 -22.93
C SER A 53 2.62 -8.67 -22.66
N ALA A 54 1.82 -9.29 -23.53
CA ALA A 54 1.56 -10.72 -23.47
C ALA A 54 2.88 -11.51 -23.55
N GLY A 55 2.98 -12.60 -22.78
CA GLY A 55 4.18 -13.44 -22.75
C GLY A 55 4.29 -14.19 -21.43
N LYS A 56 5.42 -14.87 -21.26
CA LYS A 56 5.70 -15.70 -20.08
C LYS A 56 5.63 -14.91 -18.76
N LYS A 57 6.21 -13.71 -18.74
CA LYS A 57 6.26 -12.90 -17.53
C LYS A 57 4.87 -12.49 -17.08
N ARG A 58 4.04 -12.05 -18.02
CA ARG A 58 2.65 -11.69 -17.73
C ARG A 58 1.85 -12.91 -17.25
N ALA A 59 2.04 -14.06 -17.89
CA ALA A 59 1.35 -15.29 -17.50
C ALA A 59 1.71 -15.72 -16.07
N LEU A 60 2.98 -15.60 -15.70
CA LEU A 60 3.43 -15.90 -14.33
C LEU A 60 2.81 -14.94 -13.32
N LEU A 61 2.74 -13.65 -13.65
CA LEU A 61 2.13 -12.65 -12.77
C LEU A 61 0.62 -12.87 -12.63
N GLU A 62 -0.05 -13.26 -13.71
CA GLU A 62 -1.48 -13.58 -13.65
C GLU A 62 -1.74 -14.80 -12.75
N ALA A 63 -0.93 -15.83 -12.88
CA ALA A 63 -1.02 -17.01 -12.03
C ALA A 63 -0.77 -16.67 -10.56
N TRP A 64 0.22 -15.82 -10.28
CA TRP A 64 0.48 -15.32 -8.93
C TRP A 64 -0.71 -14.52 -8.39
N PHE A 65 -1.25 -13.62 -9.20
CA PHE A 65 -2.31 -12.70 -8.76
C PHE A 65 -3.56 -13.46 -8.28
N VAL A 66 -3.95 -14.51 -9.01
CA VAL A 66 -5.15 -15.29 -8.66
C VAL A 66 -4.86 -16.49 -7.74
N GLY A 67 -3.58 -16.75 -7.49
CA GLY A 67 -3.16 -17.89 -6.70
C GLY A 67 -3.17 -17.62 -5.19
N PRO A 68 -2.76 -18.64 -4.39
CA PRO A 68 -2.81 -18.54 -2.93
C PRO A 68 -1.85 -17.51 -2.34
N GLU A 69 -0.84 -17.09 -3.08
CA GLU A 69 0.12 -16.08 -2.65
C GLU A 69 -0.18 -14.70 -3.22
N GLY A 70 -1.27 -14.58 -3.98
CA GLY A 70 -1.72 -13.31 -4.54
C GLY A 70 -2.36 -12.41 -3.49
N PRO A 71 -2.54 -11.12 -3.80
CA PRO A 71 -3.00 -10.15 -2.81
C PRO A 71 -4.39 -10.43 -2.26
N GLN A 72 -5.30 -10.91 -3.11
CA GLN A 72 -6.67 -11.20 -2.67
C GLN A 72 -6.72 -12.38 -1.70
N ALA A 73 -5.93 -13.43 -1.95
CA ALA A 73 -5.89 -14.61 -1.09
C ALA A 73 -5.16 -14.33 0.23
N LEU A 74 -3.98 -13.70 0.15
CA LEU A 74 -3.18 -13.39 1.35
C LEU A 74 -3.89 -12.41 2.29
N PHE A 75 -4.65 -11.47 1.73
CA PHE A 75 -5.33 -10.44 2.51
C PHE A 75 -6.84 -10.65 2.58
N ALA A 76 -7.30 -11.89 2.40
CA ALA A 76 -8.73 -12.19 2.49
C ALA A 76 -9.28 -11.70 3.84
N GLY A 77 -10.36 -10.90 3.80
CA GLY A 77 -10.94 -10.26 4.97
C GLY A 77 -10.17 -9.03 5.47
N ARG A 78 -9.07 -8.67 4.82
CA ARG A 78 -8.22 -7.54 5.21
C ARG A 78 -7.96 -6.59 4.06
N VAL A 79 -8.86 -6.55 3.08
CA VAL A 79 -8.86 -5.57 1.98
C VAL A 79 -9.86 -4.48 2.35
N LEU A 80 -9.37 -3.26 2.55
CA LEU A 80 -10.18 -2.13 3.01
C LEU A 80 -10.71 -1.32 1.84
N ALA A 81 -12.01 -0.98 1.92
CA ALA A 81 -12.70 -0.26 0.85
C ALA A 81 -12.49 1.26 0.94
N PHE A 82 -12.59 1.93 -0.20
CA PHE A 82 -12.72 3.38 -0.26
C PHE A 82 -14.20 3.72 -0.20
N ASP A 83 -14.70 3.90 1.02
CA ASP A 83 -16.11 4.15 1.29
C ASP A 83 -16.41 5.65 1.41
N GLU A 84 -17.64 5.99 1.79
CA GLU A 84 -18.07 7.39 1.95
C GLU A 84 -17.22 8.13 3.00
N LYS A 85 -16.95 7.49 4.14
CA LYS A 85 -16.13 8.11 5.19
C LYS A 85 -14.73 8.42 4.68
N ALA A 86 -14.13 7.47 3.97
CA ALA A 86 -12.81 7.66 3.37
C ALA A 86 -12.86 8.78 2.32
N GLY A 87 -13.94 8.87 1.56
CA GLY A 87 -14.12 9.93 0.57
C GLY A 87 -14.11 11.32 1.18
N LEU A 88 -14.77 11.49 2.32
CA LEU A 88 -14.81 12.78 3.01
C LEU A 88 -13.43 13.16 3.57
N ILE A 89 -12.69 12.22 4.11
CA ILE A 89 -11.32 12.44 4.59
C ILE A 89 -10.39 12.74 3.42
N TRP A 90 -10.54 12.01 2.32
CA TRP A 90 -9.77 12.26 1.10
C TRP A 90 -9.95 13.70 0.61
N ALA A 91 -11.19 14.19 0.59
CA ALA A 91 -11.48 15.56 0.18
C ALA A 91 -10.75 16.58 1.05
N GLN A 92 -10.74 16.35 2.37
CA GLN A 92 -10.04 17.22 3.32
C GLN A 92 -8.53 17.20 3.11
N LEU A 93 -7.95 16.01 2.92
CA LEU A 93 -6.51 15.88 2.66
C LEU A 93 -6.09 16.59 1.38
N MET A 94 -6.90 16.47 0.33
CA MET A 94 -6.61 17.13 -0.95
C MET A 94 -6.71 18.66 -0.82
N ALA A 95 -7.76 19.14 -0.16
CA ALA A 95 -7.97 20.57 0.06
C ALA A 95 -6.85 21.17 0.91
N ASP A 96 -6.41 20.48 1.95
CA ASP A 96 -5.32 20.93 2.81
C ASP A 96 -4.00 21.05 2.03
N GLY A 97 -3.72 20.11 1.15
CA GLY A 97 -2.53 20.18 0.30
C GLY A 97 -2.55 21.39 -0.61
N THR A 98 -3.68 21.65 -1.25
CA THR A 98 -3.87 22.82 -2.13
C THR A 98 -3.72 24.12 -1.35
N ALA A 99 -4.33 24.21 -0.15
CA ALA A 99 -4.27 25.39 0.69
C ALA A 99 -2.85 25.73 1.14
N ARG A 100 -1.99 24.72 1.31
CA ARG A 100 -0.59 24.88 1.70
C ARG A 100 0.33 25.13 0.50
N GLY A 101 -0.20 25.20 -0.71
CA GLY A 101 0.61 25.33 -1.92
C GLY A 101 1.38 24.08 -2.26
N ARG A 102 1.01 22.93 -1.72
CA ARG A 102 1.63 21.63 -1.97
C ARG A 102 0.58 20.62 -2.39
N PRO A 103 0.15 20.65 -3.65
CA PRO A 103 -0.84 19.70 -4.15
C PRO A 103 -0.36 18.26 -3.92
N ARG A 104 -1.25 17.43 -3.43
CA ARG A 104 -0.96 16.04 -3.09
C ARG A 104 -1.42 15.11 -4.21
N SER A 105 -0.80 13.92 -4.30
CA SER A 105 -1.23 12.87 -5.20
C SER A 105 -2.62 12.38 -4.79
N ALA A 106 -3.58 12.46 -5.72
CA ALA A 106 -4.96 12.01 -5.45
C ALA A 106 -5.01 10.55 -5.05
N LEU A 107 -4.25 9.69 -5.72
CA LEU A 107 -4.25 8.26 -5.46
C LEU A 107 -3.64 7.94 -4.10
N ASP A 108 -2.51 8.57 -3.78
CA ASP A 108 -1.86 8.37 -2.48
C ASP A 108 -2.76 8.84 -1.33
N MET A 109 -3.49 9.93 -1.55
CA MET A 109 -4.42 10.44 -0.53
C MET A 109 -5.66 9.56 -0.36
N ILE A 110 -6.05 8.80 -1.38
CA ILE A 110 -7.08 7.77 -1.23
C ILE A 110 -6.60 6.70 -0.25
N ILE A 111 -5.36 6.25 -0.41
CA ILE A 111 -4.76 5.26 0.49
C ILE A 111 -4.65 5.84 1.91
N ALA A 112 -4.18 7.07 2.04
CA ALA A 112 -4.09 7.75 3.35
C ALA A 112 -5.45 7.88 4.03
N ALA A 113 -6.50 8.21 3.26
CA ALA A 113 -7.85 8.33 3.78
C ALA A 113 -8.41 7.00 4.29
N ILE A 114 -8.19 5.94 3.53
CA ILE A 114 -8.60 4.58 3.94
C ILE A 114 -7.89 4.20 5.25
N ALA A 115 -6.59 4.50 5.34
CA ALA A 115 -5.82 4.22 6.55
C ALA A 115 -6.40 4.97 7.76
N GLU A 116 -6.69 6.26 7.60
CA GLU A 116 -7.21 7.09 8.69
C GLU A 116 -8.57 6.58 9.20
N VAL A 117 -9.48 6.27 8.29
CA VAL A 117 -10.81 5.74 8.65
C VAL A 117 -10.71 4.44 9.45
N ASN A 118 -9.72 3.62 9.13
CA ASN A 118 -9.58 2.30 9.74
C ASN A 118 -8.55 2.24 10.87
N GLY A 119 -8.01 3.39 11.28
CA GLY A 119 -7.03 3.44 12.36
C GLY A 119 -5.71 2.76 12.02
N CYS A 120 -5.30 2.78 10.75
CA CYS A 120 -4.07 2.17 10.28
C CYS A 120 -2.96 3.21 10.11
N VAL A 121 -1.72 2.75 10.24
CA VAL A 121 -0.53 3.51 9.82
C VAL A 121 -0.18 3.07 8.40
N VAL A 122 0.04 4.03 7.50
CA VAL A 122 0.45 3.73 6.12
C VAL A 122 1.88 3.20 6.12
N VAL A 123 2.12 2.12 5.38
CA VAL A 123 3.46 1.57 5.15
C VAL A 123 3.80 1.83 3.69
N THR A 124 4.82 2.65 3.44
CA THR A 124 5.15 3.10 2.08
C THR A 124 6.63 3.40 1.93
N ASP A 125 7.14 3.19 0.71
CA ASP A 125 8.47 3.61 0.30
C ASP A 125 8.44 5.05 -0.27
N ASN A 126 7.25 5.59 -0.51
CA ASN A 126 7.05 6.89 -1.14
C ASN A 126 6.85 7.99 -0.11
N GLU A 127 7.90 8.27 0.68
CA GLU A 127 7.84 9.23 1.79
C GLU A 127 7.42 10.63 1.35
N LYS A 128 7.86 11.02 0.17
CA LYS A 128 7.63 12.35 -0.40
C LYS A 128 6.14 12.68 -0.50
N ASP A 129 5.33 11.72 -0.94
CA ASP A 129 3.91 11.94 -1.15
C ASP A 129 3.07 11.79 0.13
N PHE A 130 3.68 11.33 1.22
CA PHE A 130 3.03 11.20 2.52
C PHE A 130 3.56 12.18 3.57
N THR A 131 4.31 13.19 3.14
CA THR A 131 4.86 14.22 4.04
C THR A 131 3.74 14.89 4.84
N GLY A 132 3.95 14.98 6.16
CA GLY A 132 2.96 15.54 7.08
C GLY A 132 1.90 14.55 7.54
N LEU A 133 1.94 13.32 7.06
CA LEU A 133 1.02 12.25 7.43
C LEU A 133 1.76 11.17 8.22
N LYS A 134 1.01 10.35 8.91
CA LYS A 134 1.59 9.25 9.70
C LYS A 134 1.90 8.06 8.80
N PHE A 135 3.18 7.74 8.66
CA PHE A 135 3.61 6.59 7.86
C PHE A 135 4.87 5.97 8.43
N VAL A 136 5.20 4.76 7.98
CA VAL A 136 6.49 4.11 8.22
C VAL A 136 7.06 3.63 6.89
N ASN A 137 8.39 3.66 6.79
CA ASN A 137 9.11 3.14 5.62
C ASN A 137 10.12 2.08 6.06
N PRO A 138 9.73 0.79 6.02
CA PRO A 138 10.61 -0.28 6.49
C PRO A 138 11.76 -0.61 5.54
N LEU A 139 11.78 -0.03 4.33
CA LEU A 139 12.89 -0.23 3.40
C LEU A 139 14.11 0.59 3.78
N ARG A 140 13.93 1.65 4.57
CA ARG A 140 15.07 2.40 5.08
C ARG A 140 15.82 1.60 6.10
N ALA A 141 17.15 1.56 5.97
CA ALA A 141 17.99 0.98 6.99
C ALA A 141 17.76 1.72 8.30
N ARG A 142 17.45 0.95 9.37
CA ARG A 142 17.37 1.55 10.70
C ARG A 142 18.75 2.09 11.05
N ARG A 143 18.77 3.37 11.45
CA ARG A 143 19.98 3.89 12.08
C ARG A 143 20.06 3.25 13.45
N THR A 144 21.13 2.53 13.67
CA THR A 144 21.53 2.13 15.01
C THR A 144 22.23 3.32 15.61
N ASP A 145 21.53 4.02 16.44
CA ASP A 145 22.12 5.08 17.23
C ASP A 145 22.77 4.51 18.47
#